data_a0a524086b4e5829d6e21fa03c9596b9
#
_entry.id   a0a524086b4e5829d6e21fa03c9596b9
#
_cell.length_a   1.000
_cell.length_b   1.000
_cell.length_c   1.000
_cell.angle_alpha   90.00
_cell.angle_beta   90.00
_cell.angle_gamma   90.00
#
_symmetry.space_group_name_H-M   'P 1'
#
loop_
_entity.id
_entity.type
_entity.pdbx_description
1 polymer ?
#
loop_
_entity_poly.entity_id
_entity_poly.type
_entity_poly.pdbx_seq_one_letter_code
_entity_poly.pdbx_strand_id
1 'polypeptide(L)'
;MRESVERRVKLVRCNHMAKSKTRSSARISRHTRVRKRVQGTSTRPRLNVFRSLSEIYVQVVDDLAGHTIVSASSVDKELKAKLKGKNKTEQARLVGQVIADRAKAKNIREVVFDRGGYRYIGRVKALADAAREEGLEF
;
A
#
# COMPACT_ATOMS: atom_id res chain seq x y z
N MET A 1 14.11 -22.24 46.64
CA MET A 1 14.63 -21.35 45.60
C MET A 1 14.42 -21.89 44.19
N ARG A 2 14.63 -23.15 43.90
CA ARG A 2 14.43 -23.71 42.55
C ARG A 2 12.97 -23.71 42.05
N GLU A 3 12.01 -23.98 42.90
CA GLU A 3 10.58 -23.97 42.55
C GLU A 3 10.03 -22.59 42.18
N SER A 4 10.53 -21.50 42.79
CA SER A 4 10.06 -20.14 42.46
C SER A 4 10.58 -19.66 41.09
N VAL A 5 11.74 -20.13 40.65
CA VAL A 5 12.29 -19.81 39.33
C VAL A 5 11.54 -20.56 38.23
N GLU A 6 11.20 -21.83 38.44
CA GLU A 6 10.41 -22.61 37.48
C GLU A 6 8.98 -22.08 37.31
N ARG A 7 8.34 -21.59 38.39
CA ARG A 7 7.04 -20.94 38.29
C ARG A 7 7.11 -19.62 37.49
N ARG A 8 8.17 -18.83 37.66
CA ARG A 8 8.37 -17.62 36.85
C ARG A 8 8.59 -17.94 35.38
N VAL A 9 9.34 -18.97 35.06
CA VAL A 9 9.59 -19.40 33.66
C VAL A 9 8.29 -19.91 33.01
N LYS A 10 7.45 -20.66 33.76
CA LYS A 10 6.12 -21.08 33.28
C LYS A 10 5.17 -19.91 33.05
N LEU A 11 5.16 -18.88 33.91
CA LEU A 11 4.34 -17.66 33.72
C LEU A 11 4.75 -16.85 32.48
N VAL A 12 6.05 -16.79 32.19
CA VAL A 12 6.54 -16.10 30.97
C VAL A 12 6.14 -16.86 29.70
N ARG A 13 6.05 -18.20 29.74
CA ARG A 13 5.57 -19.01 28.62
C ARG A 13 4.07 -18.88 28.36
N CYS A 14 3.26 -18.64 29.41
CA CYS A 14 1.81 -18.44 29.25
C CYS A 14 1.42 -17.08 28.66
N ASN A 15 2.32 -16.10 28.62
CA ASN A 15 2.07 -14.78 28.04
C ASN A 15 2.19 -14.75 26.49
N HIS A 16 2.44 -15.89 25.85
CA HIS A 16 2.27 -16.06 24.40
C HIS A 16 0.83 -16.46 24.05
N MET A 17 -0.15 -15.87 24.72
CA MET A 17 -1.51 -15.92 24.23
C MET A 17 -1.54 -15.35 22.83
N ALA A 18 -1.95 -16.16 21.87
CA ALA A 18 -2.09 -15.79 20.49
C ALA A 18 -2.86 -14.44 20.39
N LYS A 19 -2.15 -13.37 20.06
CA LYS A 19 -2.79 -12.08 19.83
C LYS A 19 -3.89 -12.30 18.82
N SER A 20 -5.13 -11.99 19.16
CA SER A 20 -6.27 -12.14 18.27
C SER A 20 -5.94 -11.46 16.94
N LYS A 21 -6.03 -12.21 15.84
CA LYS A 21 -5.73 -11.68 14.51
C LYS A 21 -6.82 -10.70 14.12
N THR A 22 -6.59 -9.42 14.34
CA THR A 22 -7.46 -8.36 13.85
C THR A 22 -7.35 -8.27 12.32
N ARG A 23 -8.35 -7.65 11.65
CA ARG A 23 -8.30 -7.38 10.21
C ARG A 23 -7.04 -6.58 9.84
N SER A 24 -6.67 -5.63 10.68
CA SER A 24 -5.47 -4.80 10.52
C SER A 24 -4.19 -5.63 10.63
N SER A 25 -4.03 -6.47 11.65
CA SER A 25 -2.85 -7.32 11.82
C SER A 25 -2.72 -8.36 10.70
N ALA A 26 -3.83 -8.91 10.22
CA ALA A 26 -3.85 -9.82 9.09
C ALA A 26 -3.40 -9.12 7.79
N ARG A 27 -3.81 -7.88 7.56
CA ARG A 27 -3.34 -7.07 6.42
C ARG A 27 -1.85 -6.81 6.49
N ILE A 28 -1.34 -6.41 7.65
CA ILE A 28 0.10 -6.18 7.87
C ILE A 28 0.90 -7.45 7.59
N SER A 29 0.43 -8.61 8.04
CA SER A 29 1.08 -9.90 7.78
C SER A 29 1.14 -10.23 6.28
N ARG A 30 0.06 -9.97 5.54
CA ARG A 30 0.02 -10.14 4.07
C ARG A 30 0.97 -9.16 3.38
N HIS A 31 0.99 -7.90 3.79
CA HIS A 31 1.88 -6.88 3.24
C HIS A 31 3.36 -7.24 3.47
N THR A 32 3.72 -7.68 4.68
CA THR A 32 5.07 -8.17 4.98
C THR A 32 5.48 -9.33 4.07
N ARG A 33 4.55 -10.25 3.78
CA ARG A 33 4.80 -11.39 2.88
C ARG A 33 5.03 -10.93 1.43
N VAL A 34 4.20 -10.02 0.95
CA VAL A 34 4.34 -9.43 -0.40
C VAL A 34 5.65 -8.66 -0.51
N ARG A 35 6.03 -7.89 0.50
CA ARG A 35 7.25 -7.09 0.54
C ARG A 35 8.55 -7.91 0.49
N LYS A 36 8.51 -9.19 0.80
CA LYS A 36 9.65 -10.10 0.61
C LYS A 36 9.97 -10.34 -0.87
N ARG A 37 8.99 -10.18 -1.76
CA ARG A 37 9.11 -10.43 -3.20
C ARG A 37 9.10 -9.13 -4.02
N VAL A 38 8.49 -8.07 -3.50
CA VAL A 38 8.29 -6.79 -4.17
C VAL A 38 9.26 -5.77 -3.59
N GLN A 39 10.19 -5.32 -4.41
CA GLN A 39 11.15 -4.27 -4.08
C GLN A 39 11.25 -3.29 -5.23
N GLY A 40 11.16 -1.99 -4.93
CA GLY A 40 11.34 -0.91 -5.89
C GLY A 40 12.82 -0.59 -6.09
N THR A 41 13.19 -0.34 -7.34
CA THR A 41 14.51 0.14 -7.74
C THR A 41 14.39 1.50 -8.42
N SER A 42 15.49 2.16 -8.72
CA SER A 42 15.47 3.44 -9.45
C SER A 42 14.93 3.28 -10.89
N THR A 43 15.18 2.14 -11.52
CA THR A 43 14.69 1.83 -12.87
C THR A 43 13.26 1.33 -12.89
N ARG A 44 12.86 0.58 -11.86
CA ARG A 44 11.53 0.02 -11.70
C ARG A 44 11.05 0.22 -10.27
N PRO A 45 10.58 1.43 -9.92
CA PRO A 45 10.14 1.74 -8.57
C PRO A 45 8.86 1.01 -8.19
N ARG A 46 8.58 0.97 -6.91
CA ARG A 46 7.41 0.30 -6.34
C ARG A 46 6.22 1.26 -6.26
N LEU A 47 5.11 0.89 -6.89
CA LEU A 47 3.82 1.58 -6.78
C LEU A 47 3.06 0.99 -5.59
N ASN A 48 3.07 1.69 -4.46
CA ASN A 48 2.42 1.27 -3.24
C ASN A 48 1.06 1.94 -3.07
N VAL A 49 0.05 1.16 -2.74
CA VAL A 49 -1.33 1.62 -2.51
C VAL A 49 -1.68 1.48 -1.03
N PHE A 50 -2.20 2.56 -0.45
CA PHE A 50 -2.78 2.56 0.88
C PHE A 50 -4.25 3.01 0.81
N ARG A 51 -5.13 2.24 1.42
CA ARG A 51 -6.58 2.48 1.45
C ARG A 51 -7.06 2.67 2.89
N SER A 52 -7.62 3.83 3.19
CA SER A 52 -8.37 4.05 4.43
C SER A 52 -9.88 3.81 4.23
N LEU A 53 -10.68 4.05 5.24
CA LEU A 53 -12.15 3.95 5.14
C LEU A 53 -12.73 4.93 4.11
N SER A 54 -12.24 6.17 4.09
CA SER A 54 -12.74 7.26 3.23
C SER A 54 -11.84 7.54 2.03
N GLU A 55 -10.52 7.43 2.18
CA GLU A 55 -9.54 7.94 1.24
C GLU A 55 -8.66 6.84 0.65
N ILE A 56 -8.00 7.15 -0.45
CA ILE A 56 -7.00 6.29 -1.08
C ILE A 56 -5.74 7.09 -1.38
N TYR A 57 -4.58 6.48 -1.14
CA TYR A 57 -3.25 7.05 -1.33
C TYR A 57 -2.41 6.13 -2.18
N VAL A 58 -1.60 6.69 -3.04
CA VAL A 58 -0.65 5.95 -3.86
C VAL A 58 0.70 6.67 -3.88
N GLN A 59 1.76 5.90 -3.82
CA GLN A 59 3.15 6.39 -3.86
C GLN A 59 3.98 5.54 -4.80
N VAL A 60 4.84 6.20 -5.56
CA VAL A 60 5.90 5.55 -6.33
C VAL A 60 7.20 5.72 -5.54
N VAL A 61 7.74 4.63 -5.04
CA VAL A 61 8.84 4.60 -4.07
C VAL A 61 10.06 3.88 -4.65
N ASP A 62 11.22 4.50 -4.51
CA ASP A 62 12.50 3.84 -4.69
C ASP A 62 12.98 3.31 -3.33
N ASP A 63 12.94 1.99 -3.16
CA ASP A 63 13.30 1.35 -1.90
C ASP A 63 14.81 1.34 -1.65
N LEU A 64 15.63 1.42 -2.71
CA LEU A 64 17.09 1.47 -2.58
C LEU A 64 17.57 2.84 -2.11
N ALA A 65 17.00 3.91 -2.67
CA ALA A 65 17.28 5.27 -2.23
C ALA A 65 16.48 5.68 -0.99
N GLY A 66 15.42 4.94 -0.66
CA GLY A 66 14.59 5.17 0.51
C GLY A 66 13.73 6.44 0.43
N HIS A 67 13.30 6.88 -0.77
CA HIS A 67 12.45 8.06 -0.93
C HIS A 67 11.28 7.82 -1.87
N THR A 68 10.23 8.62 -1.70
CA THR A 68 9.06 8.65 -2.59
C THR A 68 9.34 9.58 -3.77
N ILE A 69 9.24 9.06 -4.99
CA ILE A 69 9.51 9.82 -6.23
C ILE A 69 8.29 10.69 -6.58
N VAL A 70 7.10 10.10 -6.60
CA VAL A 70 5.82 10.78 -6.82
C VAL A 70 4.74 10.17 -5.94
N SER A 71 3.73 10.96 -5.64
CA SER A 71 2.56 10.53 -4.88
C SER A 71 1.29 11.14 -5.42
N ALA A 72 0.16 10.52 -5.16
CA ALA A 72 -1.18 11.06 -5.40
C ALA A 72 -2.14 10.51 -4.35
N SER A 73 -3.18 11.27 -4.06
CA SER A 73 -4.21 10.84 -3.11
C SER A 73 -5.55 11.48 -3.42
N SER A 74 -6.62 10.92 -2.88
CA SER A 74 -7.95 11.52 -2.98
C SER A 74 -8.12 12.81 -2.17
N VAL A 75 -7.17 13.12 -1.28
CA VAL A 75 -7.15 14.39 -0.51
C VAL A 75 -6.33 15.50 -1.17
N ASP A 76 -5.71 15.24 -2.33
CA ASP A 76 -4.95 16.25 -3.06
C ASP A 76 -5.85 17.43 -3.46
N LYS A 77 -5.36 18.65 -3.23
CA LYS A 77 -6.10 19.88 -3.51
C LYS A 77 -6.52 19.99 -4.97
N GLU A 78 -5.65 19.59 -5.89
CA GLU A 78 -5.89 19.59 -7.34
C GLU A 78 -7.01 18.65 -7.77
N LEU A 79 -7.18 17.54 -7.04
CA LEU A 79 -8.18 16.52 -7.33
C LEU A 79 -9.52 16.78 -6.65
N LYS A 80 -9.54 17.55 -5.57
CA LYS A 80 -10.73 17.75 -4.73
C LYS A 80 -11.97 18.18 -5.51
N ALA A 81 -11.82 19.10 -6.45
CA ALA A 81 -12.91 19.57 -7.30
C ALA A 81 -13.40 18.48 -8.25
N LYS A 82 -12.50 17.67 -8.82
CA LYS A 82 -12.83 16.57 -9.74
C LYS A 82 -13.45 15.36 -9.03
N LEU A 83 -13.13 15.18 -7.76
CA LEU A 83 -13.62 14.06 -6.94
C LEU A 83 -15.00 14.31 -6.32
N LYS A 84 -15.44 15.56 -6.25
CA LYS A 84 -16.70 15.93 -5.64
C LYS A 84 -17.89 15.23 -6.36
N GLY A 85 -18.75 14.58 -5.58
CA GLY A 85 -19.92 13.87 -6.08
C GLY A 85 -19.65 12.49 -6.71
N LYS A 86 -18.39 12.02 -6.73
CA LYS A 86 -18.03 10.72 -7.26
C LYS A 86 -17.97 9.65 -6.16
N ASN A 87 -18.30 8.42 -6.53
CA ASN A 87 -18.15 7.30 -5.60
C ASN A 87 -16.66 6.95 -5.37
N LYS A 88 -16.38 6.18 -4.33
CA LYS A 88 -14.99 5.85 -3.94
C LYS A 88 -14.19 5.09 -5.02
N THR A 89 -14.86 4.30 -5.85
CA THR A 89 -14.22 3.57 -6.95
C THR A 89 -13.81 4.51 -8.08
N GLU A 90 -14.66 5.45 -8.43
CA GLU A 90 -14.37 6.49 -9.43
C GLU A 90 -13.26 7.43 -8.95
N GLN A 91 -13.27 7.78 -7.67
CA GLN A 91 -12.18 8.54 -7.05
C GLN A 91 -10.84 7.80 -7.17
N ALA A 92 -10.83 6.49 -6.93
CA ALA A 92 -9.63 5.66 -7.07
C ALA A 92 -9.13 5.62 -8.53
N ARG A 93 -10.03 5.57 -9.51
CA ARG A 93 -9.67 5.68 -10.94
C ARG A 93 -8.96 6.99 -11.25
N LEU A 94 -9.50 8.11 -10.80
CA LEU A 94 -8.89 9.42 -11.02
C LEU A 94 -7.52 9.53 -10.35
N VAL A 95 -7.36 9.00 -9.15
CA VAL A 95 -6.05 8.94 -8.47
C VAL A 95 -5.06 8.09 -9.27
N GLY A 96 -5.51 6.97 -9.85
CA GLY A 96 -4.70 6.12 -10.73
C GLY A 96 -4.22 6.84 -11.98
N GLN A 97 -5.09 7.62 -12.63
CA GLN A 97 -4.71 8.46 -13.77
C GLN A 97 -3.66 9.50 -13.39
N VAL A 98 -3.90 10.23 -12.32
CA VAL A 98 -2.98 11.30 -11.87
C VAL A 98 -1.60 10.75 -11.48
N ILE A 99 -1.53 9.61 -10.79
CA ILE A 99 -0.23 9.03 -10.45
C ILE A 99 0.53 8.59 -11.69
N ALA A 100 -0.16 8.05 -12.69
CA ALA A 100 0.45 7.68 -13.96
C ALA A 100 1.01 8.89 -14.71
N ASP A 101 0.26 9.99 -14.76
CA ASP A 101 0.73 11.23 -15.39
C ASP A 101 1.94 11.82 -14.66
N ARG A 102 1.91 11.84 -13.34
CA ARG A 102 3.04 12.31 -12.52
C ARG A 102 4.27 11.42 -12.67
N ALA A 103 4.08 10.10 -12.78
CA ALA A 103 5.17 9.16 -13.04
C ALA A 103 5.79 9.36 -14.44
N LYS A 104 4.97 9.53 -15.48
CA LYS A 104 5.44 9.85 -16.82
C LYS A 104 6.25 11.15 -16.87
N ALA A 105 5.83 12.18 -16.14
CA ALA A 105 6.55 13.45 -16.03
C ALA A 105 7.95 13.28 -15.41
N LYS A 106 8.17 12.21 -14.65
CA LYS A 106 9.46 11.78 -14.10
C LYS A 106 10.16 10.71 -14.94
N ASN A 107 9.70 10.45 -16.17
CA ASN A 107 10.21 9.41 -17.06
C ASN A 107 10.11 7.97 -16.50
N ILE A 108 9.16 7.73 -15.62
CA ILE A 108 8.89 6.40 -15.06
C ILE A 108 7.77 5.77 -15.87
N ARG A 109 8.05 4.63 -16.51
CA ARG A 109 7.07 3.85 -17.29
C ARG A 109 6.79 2.50 -16.64
N GLU A 110 7.81 1.85 -16.12
CA GLU A 110 7.71 0.55 -15.48
C GLU A 110 7.71 0.69 -13.96
N VAL A 111 6.78 0.01 -13.31
CA VAL A 111 6.69 -0.05 -11.84
C VAL A 111 6.43 -1.48 -11.39
N VAL A 112 6.70 -1.75 -10.12
CA VAL A 112 6.31 -2.99 -9.45
C VAL A 112 5.10 -2.68 -8.59
N PHE A 113 3.98 -3.34 -8.84
CA PHE A 113 2.74 -3.09 -8.11
C PHE A 113 2.75 -3.75 -6.71
N ASP A 114 2.56 -2.92 -5.69
CA ASP A 114 2.39 -3.35 -4.30
C ASP A 114 0.98 -2.98 -3.83
N ARG A 115 0.12 -3.98 -3.71
CA ARG A 115 -1.27 -3.80 -3.26
C ARG A 115 -1.41 -3.46 -1.77
N GLY A 116 -0.32 -3.35 -0.99
CA GLY A 116 -0.35 -2.96 0.41
C GLY A 116 -1.01 -3.96 1.37
N GLY A 117 -1.11 -5.24 0.97
CA GLY A 117 -1.79 -6.29 1.74
C GLY A 117 -3.32 -6.29 1.58
N TYR A 118 -3.88 -5.42 0.75
CA TYR A 118 -5.31 -5.43 0.37
C TYR A 118 -5.59 -6.50 -0.69
N ARG A 119 -6.85 -6.90 -0.81
CA ARG A 119 -7.29 -7.74 -1.93
C ARG A 119 -7.29 -6.89 -3.22
N TYR A 120 -6.96 -7.52 -4.35
CA TYR A 120 -6.98 -6.89 -5.67
C TYR A 120 -8.42 -6.83 -6.22
N ILE A 121 -9.27 -6.07 -5.56
CA ILE A 121 -10.69 -5.86 -5.90
C ILE A 121 -11.10 -4.41 -5.57
N GLY A 122 -12.20 -3.95 -6.17
CA GLY A 122 -12.80 -2.65 -5.87
C GLY A 122 -11.86 -1.48 -6.16
N ARG A 123 -11.64 -0.62 -5.18
CA ARG A 123 -10.83 0.60 -5.32
C ARG A 123 -9.38 0.34 -5.74
N VAL A 124 -8.75 -0.69 -5.19
CA VAL A 124 -7.36 -1.04 -5.53
C VAL A 124 -7.25 -1.48 -6.99
N LYS A 125 -8.16 -2.31 -7.44
CA LYS A 125 -8.24 -2.74 -8.85
C LYS A 125 -8.52 -1.56 -9.76
N ALA A 126 -9.49 -0.72 -9.43
CA ALA A 126 -9.85 0.46 -10.22
C ALA A 126 -8.66 1.42 -10.41
N LEU A 127 -7.89 1.66 -9.36
CA LEU A 127 -6.67 2.46 -9.42
C LEU A 127 -5.61 1.82 -10.33
N ALA A 128 -5.38 0.52 -10.17
CA ALA A 128 -4.39 -0.21 -10.97
C ALA A 128 -4.76 -0.22 -12.46
N ASP A 129 -6.02 -0.51 -12.79
CA ASP A 129 -6.51 -0.53 -14.16
C ASP A 129 -6.38 0.86 -14.81
N ALA A 130 -6.76 1.92 -14.10
CA ALA A 130 -6.60 3.29 -14.59
C ALA A 130 -5.14 3.69 -14.81
N ALA A 131 -4.23 3.27 -13.94
CA ALA A 131 -2.80 3.52 -14.12
C ALA A 131 -2.23 2.78 -15.33
N ARG A 132 -2.71 1.57 -15.61
CA ARG A 132 -2.33 0.82 -16.84
C ARG A 132 -2.89 1.45 -18.11
N GLU A 133 -4.15 1.89 -18.09
CA GLU A 133 -4.79 2.60 -19.21
C GLU A 133 -4.00 3.86 -19.60
N GLU A 134 -3.41 4.56 -18.64
CA GLU A 134 -2.58 5.74 -18.83
C GLU A 134 -1.13 5.41 -19.25
N GLY A 135 -0.75 4.14 -19.32
CA GLY A 135 0.53 3.70 -19.89
C GLY A 135 1.60 3.29 -18.89
N LEU A 136 1.28 3.09 -17.60
CA LEU A 136 2.18 2.41 -16.69
C LEU A 136 2.17 0.91 -16.92
N GLU A 137 3.37 0.32 -16.93
CA GLU A 137 3.57 -1.11 -17.13
C GLU A 137 3.85 -1.82 -15.81
N PHE A 138 3.01 -2.78 -15.49
CA PHE A 138 3.17 -3.65 -14.31
C PHE A 138 2.24 -4.87 -14.33
#